data_2ed7e1032e32a39276b9e4a22ac3f3f0
#
_entry.id   2ed7e1032e32a39276b9e4a22ac3f3f0
#
_cell.length_a   1.000
_cell.length_b   1.000
_cell.length_c   1.000
_cell.angle_alpha   90.00
_cell.angle_beta   90.00
_cell.angle_gamma   90.00
#
_symmetry.space_group_name_H-M   'P 1'
#
loop_
_entity.id
_entity.type
_entity.pdbx_description
1 polymer ?
#
loop_
_entity_poly.entity_id
_entity_poly.type
_entity_poly.pdbx_seq_one_letter_code
_entity_poly.pdbx_strand_id
1 'polypeptide(L)'
;SLAAAIRVADRLAEARGWSGEIRRRVRQGLATTLDGHREGEDVAWSRALPALHAGHLCAGHVAEVLRQAGMLDDDRRPAFDAWLDRKLGGVTAGIRRDAERWLRTLKDGGPRSRPRSIATVHSHLGKALPALLDWSARYHHLREVTRDDIQDHVHGLHGSQRHNTLVALRSLFGFCLSAGVTFRNPARGIKVGRRPSFTVLQPLGQEAIDDAVAAAATPAARLIVALAGVHAARSSTICAMLLSDADPGSGRLLLGGRPRPLDDLTARLLRAWLEARRARWPGTANPHLLINAQTALGTGPASRTWATSALRGHAATIEALRVDRQLEEALATGADPLHLAVTFGLDPGTAVRYASSARQLLQTAAEQQDPAQSNANPRTGTTQED
;
A
#
# COMPACT_ATOMS: atom_id res chain seq x y z
N SER A 1 -14.57 31.24 -21.13
CA SER A 1 -15.79 30.93 -21.93
C SER A 1 -15.86 29.42 -22.23
N LEU A 2 -17.05 28.90 -22.50
CA LEU A 2 -17.27 27.47 -22.81
C LEU A 2 -16.37 27.00 -23.97
N ALA A 3 -16.21 27.84 -25.01
CA ALA A 3 -15.35 27.50 -26.14
C ALA A 3 -13.86 27.28 -25.75
N ALA A 4 -13.36 28.08 -24.81
CA ALA A 4 -12.00 27.90 -24.28
C ALA A 4 -11.86 26.59 -23.51
N ALA A 5 -12.83 26.28 -22.64
CA ALA A 5 -12.86 25.02 -21.89
C ALA A 5 -12.98 23.79 -22.82
N ILE A 6 -13.78 23.85 -23.89
CA ILE A 6 -13.89 22.79 -24.89
C ILE A 6 -12.54 22.55 -25.59
N ARG A 7 -11.81 23.60 -25.99
CA ARG A 7 -10.49 23.44 -26.59
C ARG A 7 -9.49 22.76 -25.64
N VAL A 8 -9.55 23.08 -24.34
CA VAL A 8 -8.74 22.39 -23.32
C VAL A 8 -9.15 20.93 -23.20
N ALA A 9 -10.47 20.66 -23.17
CA ALA A 9 -11.00 19.31 -23.09
C ALA A 9 -10.57 18.45 -24.29
N ASP A 10 -10.60 19.00 -25.51
CA ASP A 10 -10.18 18.28 -26.71
C ASP A 10 -8.69 17.93 -26.68
N ARG A 11 -7.82 18.88 -26.30
CA ARG A 11 -6.38 18.59 -26.11
C ARG A 11 -6.13 17.50 -25.05
N LEU A 12 -6.84 17.56 -23.92
CA LEU A 12 -6.74 16.54 -22.88
C LEU A 12 -7.25 15.18 -23.36
N ALA A 13 -8.35 15.20 -24.12
CA ALA A 13 -8.94 13.99 -24.69
C ALA A 13 -7.98 13.28 -25.66
N GLU A 14 -7.26 14.03 -26.48
CA GLU A 14 -6.23 13.50 -27.37
C GLU A 14 -5.04 12.96 -26.58
N ALA A 15 -4.47 13.78 -25.69
CA ALA A 15 -3.32 13.43 -24.88
C ALA A 15 -3.53 12.23 -23.97
N ARG A 16 -4.77 11.97 -23.54
CA ARG A 16 -5.10 10.91 -22.56
C ARG A 16 -5.97 9.80 -23.13
N GLY A 17 -6.26 9.82 -24.41
CA GLY A 17 -7.05 8.79 -25.08
C GLY A 17 -8.46 8.65 -24.53
N TRP A 18 -9.17 9.78 -24.29
CA TRP A 18 -10.56 9.70 -23.83
C TRP A 18 -11.44 9.08 -24.91
N SER A 19 -12.29 8.12 -24.52
CA SER A 19 -13.29 7.57 -25.43
C SER A 19 -14.31 8.62 -25.86
N GLY A 20 -15.00 8.38 -26.98
CA GLY A 20 -16.06 9.27 -27.46
C GLY A 20 -17.14 9.54 -26.41
N GLU A 21 -17.47 8.54 -25.60
CA GLU A 21 -18.44 8.66 -24.51
C GLU A 21 -17.93 9.60 -23.39
N ILE A 22 -16.66 9.49 -22.99
CA ILE A 22 -16.06 10.40 -22.00
C ILE A 22 -16.02 11.82 -22.55
N ARG A 23 -15.61 12.02 -23.82
CA ARG A 23 -15.59 13.34 -24.47
C ARG A 23 -16.98 13.98 -24.45
N ARG A 24 -18.02 13.22 -24.83
CA ARG A 24 -19.40 13.68 -24.80
C ARG A 24 -19.83 14.12 -23.40
N ARG A 25 -19.61 13.27 -22.37
CA ARG A 25 -19.99 13.56 -20.99
C ARG A 25 -19.22 14.75 -20.40
N VAL A 26 -17.96 14.92 -20.76
CA VAL A 26 -17.17 16.08 -20.32
C VAL A 26 -17.69 17.36 -20.98
N ARG A 27 -17.97 17.35 -22.30
CA ARG A 27 -18.55 18.51 -23.00
C ARG A 27 -19.90 18.89 -22.41
N GLN A 28 -20.77 17.92 -22.14
CA GLN A 28 -22.05 18.14 -21.48
C GLN A 28 -21.86 18.71 -20.07
N GLY A 29 -20.91 18.17 -19.29
CA GLY A 29 -20.57 18.68 -17.96
C GLY A 29 -20.06 20.12 -17.99
N LEU A 30 -19.22 20.48 -18.96
CA LEU A 30 -18.75 21.85 -19.16
C LEU A 30 -19.90 22.77 -19.52
N ALA A 31 -20.81 22.35 -20.41
CA ALA A 31 -21.98 23.12 -20.76
C ALA A 31 -22.88 23.40 -19.54
N THR A 32 -23.19 22.33 -18.76
CA THR A 32 -23.99 22.47 -17.53
C THR A 32 -23.32 23.38 -16.49
N THR A 33 -21.98 23.32 -16.38
CA THR A 33 -21.24 24.06 -15.35
C THR A 33 -21.06 25.54 -15.73
N LEU A 34 -20.92 25.80 -17.01
CA LEU A 34 -20.67 27.15 -17.56
C LEU A 34 -21.95 27.85 -18.11
N ASP A 35 -23.11 27.21 -17.92
CA ASP A 35 -24.38 27.81 -18.29
C ASP A 35 -24.63 29.07 -17.47
N GLY A 36 -24.84 30.20 -18.17
CA GLY A 36 -24.99 31.51 -17.55
C GLY A 36 -23.71 32.11 -16.92
N HIS A 37 -22.55 31.48 -17.08
CA HIS A 37 -21.29 31.97 -16.51
C HIS A 37 -20.70 33.13 -17.31
N ARG A 38 -20.30 34.20 -16.63
CA ARG A 38 -19.71 35.38 -17.26
C ARG A 38 -18.22 35.15 -17.57
N GLU A 39 -17.73 35.82 -18.61
CA GLU A 39 -16.32 35.73 -18.95
C GLU A 39 -15.44 36.38 -17.87
N GLY A 40 -14.42 35.66 -17.37
CA GLY A 40 -13.55 36.12 -16.29
C GLY A 40 -14.02 35.76 -14.87
N GLU A 41 -15.16 35.10 -14.73
CA GLU A 41 -15.65 34.62 -13.43
C GLU A 41 -15.18 33.18 -13.20
N ASP A 42 -14.69 32.89 -11.99
CA ASP A 42 -14.29 31.54 -11.60
C ASP A 42 -15.49 30.68 -11.19
N VAL A 43 -15.46 29.40 -11.56
CA VAL A 43 -16.48 28.40 -11.20
C VAL A 43 -16.23 27.90 -9.80
N ALA A 44 -17.10 28.26 -8.85
CA ALA A 44 -17.09 27.66 -7.51
C ALA A 44 -17.46 26.17 -7.61
N TRP A 45 -16.49 25.30 -7.31
CA TRP A 45 -16.66 23.85 -7.52
C TRP A 45 -17.74 23.22 -6.64
N SER A 46 -17.94 23.75 -5.43
CA SER A 46 -19.01 23.31 -4.52
C SER A 46 -20.41 23.47 -5.13
N ARG A 47 -20.62 24.48 -5.98
CA ARG A 47 -21.91 24.73 -6.68
C ARG A 47 -22.06 23.84 -7.92
N ALA A 48 -20.97 23.59 -8.66
CA ALA A 48 -20.99 22.80 -9.90
C ALA A 48 -21.15 21.29 -9.62
N LEU A 49 -20.53 20.79 -8.58
CA LEU A 49 -20.43 19.36 -8.28
C LEU A 49 -21.79 18.63 -8.13
N PRO A 50 -22.80 19.17 -7.42
CA PRO A 50 -24.11 18.52 -7.29
C PRO A 50 -24.81 18.33 -8.63
N ALA A 51 -24.78 19.30 -9.52
CA ALA A 51 -25.39 19.21 -10.86
C ALA A 51 -24.68 18.16 -11.73
N LEU A 52 -23.34 18.10 -11.67
CA LEU A 52 -22.55 17.09 -12.37
C LEU A 52 -22.85 15.67 -11.87
N HIS A 53 -23.02 15.48 -10.57
CA HIS A 53 -23.39 14.19 -9.98
C HIS A 53 -24.81 13.76 -10.35
N ALA A 54 -25.78 14.68 -10.29
CA ALA A 54 -27.16 14.41 -10.68
C ALA A 54 -27.29 14.02 -12.17
N GLY A 55 -26.47 14.63 -13.04
CA GLY A 55 -26.38 14.30 -14.45
C GLY A 55 -25.51 13.07 -14.77
N HIS A 56 -24.91 12.38 -13.78
CA HIS A 56 -23.94 11.30 -13.98
C HIS A 56 -22.79 11.69 -14.92
N LEU A 57 -22.38 12.97 -14.88
CA LEU A 57 -21.33 13.52 -15.71
C LEU A 57 -19.93 13.26 -15.10
N CYS A 58 -18.90 13.38 -15.93
CA CYS A 58 -17.52 13.08 -15.53
C CYS A 58 -16.91 14.22 -14.67
N ALA A 59 -17.43 14.45 -13.45
CA ALA A 59 -17.04 15.57 -12.59
C ALA A 59 -15.51 15.74 -12.45
N GLY A 60 -14.76 14.66 -12.28
CA GLY A 60 -13.29 14.71 -12.17
C GLY A 60 -12.60 15.27 -13.41
N HIS A 61 -13.05 14.89 -14.59
CA HIS A 61 -12.52 15.41 -15.87
C HIS A 61 -12.95 16.85 -16.11
N VAL A 62 -14.18 17.22 -15.77
CA VAL A 62 -14.67 18.61 -15.84
C VAL A 62 -13.83 19.51 -14.94
N ALA A 63 -13.59 19.11 -13.68
CA ALA A 63 -12.73 19.86 -12.76
C ALA A 63 -11.31 20.05 -13.31
N GLU A 64 -10.77 19.03 -13.95
CA GLU A 64 -9.43 19.10 -14.52
C GLU A 64 -9.37 20.05 -15.71
N VAL A 65 -10.36 20.00 -16.61
CA VAL A 65 -10.48 20.93 -17.73
C VAL A 65 -10.58 22.37 -17.22
N LEU A 66 -11.46 22.63 -16.26
CA LEU A 66 -11.66 23.97 -15.69
C LEU A 66 -10.40 24.48 -14.98
N ARG A 67 -9.68 23.60 -14.26
CA ARG A 67 -8.39 23.95 -13.62
C ARG A 67 -7.33 24.34 -14.65
N GLN A 68 -7.19 23.57 -15.74
CA GLN A 68 -6.23 23.88 -16.81
C GLN A 68 -6.63 25.10 -17.62
N ALA A 69 -7.93 25.40 -17.69
CA ALA A 69 -8.44 26.62 -18.31
C ALA A 69 -8.31 27.86 -17.40
N GLY A 70 -7.87 27.69 -16.13
CA GLY A 70 -7.79 28.79 -15.16
C GLY A 70 -9.16 29.33 -14.76
N MET A 71 -10.21 28.49 -14.78
CA MET A 71 -11.62 28.87 -14.54
C MET A 71 -12.19 28.15 -13.30
N LEU A 72 -11.39 27.45 -12.51
CA LEU A 72 -11.86 26.67 -11.36
C LEU A 72 -11.45 27.34 -10.05
N ASP A 73 -12.43 27.76 -9.27
CA ASP A 73 -12.30 27.99 -7.84
C ASP A 73 -12.64 26.70 -7.09
N ASP A 74 -11.63 25.96 -6.63
CA ASP A 74 -11.81 24.74 -5.85
C ASP A 74 -12.04 25.09 -4.37
N ASP A 75 -13.20 25.64 -4.09
CA ASP A 75 -13.69 26.05 -2.77
C ASP A 75 -14.03 24.89 -1.83
N ARG A 76 -13.75 23.65 -2.24
CA ARG A 76 -13.96 22.47 -1.41
C ARG A 76 -12.99 22.44 -0.26
N ARG A 77 -13.51 22.06 0.88
CA ARG A 77 -12.66 21.75 2.02
C ARG A 77 -11.67 20.62 1.66
N PRO A 78 -10.37 20.77 1.93
CA PRO A 78 -9.39 19.72 1.63
C PRO A 78 -9.82 18.37 2.17
N ALA A 79 -9.73 17.32 1.37
CA ALA A 79 -10.17 15.96 1.74
C ALA A 79 -9.52 15.46 3.04
N PHE A 80 -8.27 15.88 3.31
CA PHE A 80 -7.57 15.56 4.53
C PHE A 80 -8.22 16.21 5.77
N ASP A 81 -8.67 17.46 5.64
CA ASP A 81 -9.33 18.19 6.74
C ASP A 81 -10.70 17.59 7.04
N ALA A 82 -11.47 17.27 6.01
CA ALA A 82 -12.75 16.57 6.16
C ALA A 82 -12.58 15.18 6.80
N TRP A 83 -11.47 14.49 6.48
CA TRP A 83 -11.13 13.21 7.10
C TRP A 83 -10.73 13.37 8.57
N LEU A 84 -9.94 14.39 8.93
CA LEU A 84 -9.57 14.71 10.32
C LEU A 84 -10.82 14.97 11.16
N ASP A 85 -11.72 15.83 10.70
CA ASP A 85 -12.96 16.17 11.40
C ASP A 85 -13.79 14.92 11.69
N ARG A 86 -14.00 14.09 10.68
CA ARG A 86 -14.78 12.86 10.84
C ARG A 86 -14.12 11.88 11.81
N LYS A 87 -12.77 11.76 11.77
CA LYS A 87 -12.06 10.80 12.65
C LYS A 87 -11.88 11.29 14.06
N LEU A 88 -11.70 12.58 14.26
CA LEU A 88 -11.46 13.19 15.58
C LEU A 88 -12.72 13.82 16.18
N GLY A 89 -13.92 13.59 15.61
CA GLY A 89 -15.17 14.18 16.07
C GLY A 89 -15.56 13.84 17.50
N GLY A 90 -15.13 12.68 18.02
CA GLY A 90 -15.36 12.26 19.42
C GLY A 90 -14.23 12.62 20.39
N VAL A 91 -13.20 13.35 19.94
CA VAL A 91 -12.03 13.68 20.76
C VAL A 91 -12.18 15.09 21.34
N THR A 92 -11.88 15.29 22.63
CA THR A 92 -11.94 16.60 23.31
C THR A 92 -11.11 17.65 22.59
N ALA A 93 -11.57 18.90 22.61
CA ALA A 93 -11.01 19.99 21.80
C ALA A 93 -9.50 20.21 22.00
N GLY A 94 -8.99 20.10 23.22
CA GLY A 94 -7.55 20.25 23.49
C GLY A 94 -6.73 19.08 22.92
N ILE A 95 -7.13 17.85 23.18
CA ILE A 95 -6.50 16.63 22.65
C ILE A 95 -6.59 16.61 21.12
N ARG A 96 -7.75 16.97 20.58
CA ARG A 96 -7.99 17.06 19.14
C ARG A 96 -7.02 18.02 18.46
N ARG A 97 -6.87 19.23 19.01
CA ARG A 97 -5.95 20.26 18.47
C ARG A 97 -4.53 19.73 18.35
N ASP A 98 -4.04 19.06 19.38
CA ASP A 98 -2.67 18.54 19.41
C ASP A 98 -2.52 17.34 18.45
N ALA A 99 -3.51 16.45 18.37
CA ALA A 99 -3.55 15.35 17.43
C ALA A 99 -3.59 15.83 15.97
N GLU A 100 -4.39 16.85 15.64
CA GLU A 100 -4.44 17.47 14.30
C GLU A 100 -3.09 18.07 13.91
N ARG A 101 -2.44 18.82 14.81
CA ARG A 101 -1.11 19.39 14.57
C ARG A 101 -0.06 18.29 14.32
N TRP A 102 -0.09 17.22 15.10
CA TRP A 102 0.77 16.07 14.91
C TRP A 102 0.56 15.42 13.52
N LEU A 103 -0.69 15.16 13.14
CA LEU A 103 -1.01 14.50 11.86
C LEU A 103 -0.65 15.38 10.65
N ARG A 104 -0.83 16.70 10.75
CA ARG A 104 -0.37 17.66 9.74
C ARG A 104 1.16 17.65 9.63
N THR A 105 1.86 17.65 10.78
CA THR A 105 3.33 17.53 10.78
C THR A 105 3.81 16.21 10.18
N LEU A 106 3.11 15.10 10.42
CA LEU A 106 3.43 13.84 9.75
C LEU A 106 3.22 13.91 8.24
N LYS A 107 2.13 14.54 7.78
CA LYS A 107 1.78 14.66 6.38
C LYS A 107 2.72 15.61 5.63
N ASP A 108 2.93 16.79 6.16
CA ASP A 108 3.59 17.90 5.47
C ASP A 108 5.09 18.01 5.81
N GLY A 109 5.52 17.29 6.84
CA GLY A 109 6.84 17.40 7.42
C GLY A 109 6.93 18.51 8.48
N GLY A 110 8.09 18.64 9.09
CA GLY A 110 8.40 19.68 10.07
C GLY A 110 9.91 19.92 10.12
N PRO A 111 10.38 20.88 10.94
CA PRO A 111 11.81 21.29 10.99
C PRO A 111 12.80 20.12 11.20
N ARG A 112 12.32 19.05 11.84
CA ARG A 112 13.13 17.85 12.16
C ARG A 112 12.50 16.55 11.69
N SER A 113 11.47 16.61 10.84
CA SER A 113 10.78 15.43 10.34
C SER A 113 10.47 15.55 8.85
N ARG A 114 10.70 14.46 8.10
CA ARG A 114 10.34 14.38 6.69
C ARG A 114 8.85 14.06 6.55
N PRO A 115 8.18 14.55 5.49
CA PRO A 115 6.82 14.17 5.17
C PRO A 115 6.66 12.65 5.11
N ARG A 116 5.53 12.15 5.58
CA ARG A 116 5.16 10.74 5.52
C ARG A 116 4.07 10.53 4.49
N SER A 117 4.00 9.31 3.94
CA SER A 117 2.89 8.95 3.06
C SER A 117 1.55 9.08 3.80
N ILE A 118 0.49 9.45 3.08
CA ILE A 118 -0.85 9.56 3.65
C ILE A 118 -1.33 8.24 4.29
N ALA A 119 -0.91 7.09 3.73
CA ALA A 119 -1.19 5.78 4.32
C ALA A 119 -0.54 5.59 5.69
N THR A 120 0.68 6.11 5.88
CA THR A 120 1.36 6.13 7.18
C THR A 120 0.62 7.02 8.18
N VAL A 121 0.18 8.20 7.76
CA VAL A 121 -0.60 9.13 8.60
C VAL A 121 -1.91 8.47 9.05
N HIS A 122 -2.64 7.86 8.12
CA HIS A 122 -3.88 7.12 8.42
C HIS A 122 -3.63 5.95 9.39
N SER A 123 -2.55 5.20 9.19
CA SER A 123 -2.17 4.09 10.07
C SER A 123 -1.83 4.58 11.49
N HIS A 124 -1.08 5.68 11.61
CA HIS A 124 -0.72 6.25 12.91
C HIS A 124 -1.97 6.69 13.67
N LEU A 125 -2.88 7.43 13.03
CA LEU A 125 -4.13 7.81 13.69
C LEU A 125 -4.97 6.58 14.04
N GLY A 126 -5.14 5.63 13.14
CA GLY A 126 -5.93 4.42 13.40
C GLY A 126 -5.43 3.61 14.60
N LYS A 127 -4.14 3.68 14.91
CA LYS A 127 -3.54 3.02 16.09
C LYS A 127 -3.60 3.87 17.36
N ALA A 128 -3.54 5.19 17.24
CA ALA A 128 -3.62 6.09 18.39
C ALA A 128 -5.07 6.45 18.80
N LEU A 129 -6.02 6.41 17.85
CA LEU A 129 -7.38 6.89 18.04
C LEU A 129 -8.13 6.23 19.22
N PRO A 130 -8.07 4.91 19.45
CA PRO A 130 -8.72 4.31 20.61
C PRO A 130 -8.22 4.91 21.94
N ALA A 131 -6.91 5.15 22.05
CA ALA A 131 -6.33 5.80 23.23
C ALA A 131 -6.80 7.25 23.37
N LEU A 132 -6.83 8.01 22.26
CA LEU A 132 -7.28 9.41 22.25
C LEU A 132 -8.73 9.54 22.68
N LEU A 133 -9.60 8.61 22.26
CA LEU A 133 -11.02 8.59 22.67
C LEU A 133 -11.18 8.24 24.14
N ASP A 134 -10.46 7.21 24.64
CA ASP A 134 -10.46 6.83 26.05
C ASP A 134 -9.98 7.99 26.94
N TRP A 135 -8.87 8.62 26.58
CA TRP A 135 -8.35 9.76 27.34
C TRP A 135 -9.25 10.99 27.27
N SER A 136 -9.98 11.19 26.18
CA SER A 136 -10.94 12.31 26.04
C SER A 136 -12.11 12.22 27.03
N ALA A 137 -12.40 11.03 27.56
CA ALA A 137 -13.41 10.87 28.62
C ALA A 137 -12.91 11.34 30.01
N ARG A 138 -11.57 11.46 30.18
CA ARG A 138 -10.95 11.75 31.48
C ARG A 138 -10.15 13.04 31.49
N TYR A 139 -9.61 13.46 30.34
CA TYR A 139 -8.66 14.54 30.19
C TYR A 139 -9.10 15.56 29.15
N HIS A 140 -8.65 16.80 29.33
CA HIS A 140 -8.86 17.87 28.37
C HIS A 140 -7.66 18.09 27.46
N HIS A 141 -6.46 17.70 27.89
CA HIS A 141 -5.20 17.93 27.16
C HIS A 141 -4.27 16.73 27.24
N LEU A 142 -3.44 16.50 26.18
CA LEU A 142 -2.43 15.44 26.16
C LEU A 142 -1.34 15.58 27.23
N ARG A 143 -1.13 16.78 27.80
CA ARG A 143 -0.19 16.99 28.92
C ARG A 143 -0.60 16.29 30.20
N GLU A 144 -1.88 15.94 30.35
CA GLU A 144 -2.44 15.28 31.54
C GLU A 144 -2.24 13.76 31.49
N VAL A 145 -1.97 13.21 30.29
CA VAL A 145 -1.76 11.78 30.09
C VAL A 145 -0.44 11.33 30.72
N THR A 146 -0.53 10.36 31.59
CA THR A 146 0.59 9.78 32.32
C THR A 146 1.18 8.56 31.60
N ARG A 147 2.27 8.04 32.14
CA ARG A 147 2.86 6.77 31.67
C ARG A 147 1.92 5.59 31.97
N ASP A 148 1.26 5.62 33.11
CA ASP A 148 0.37 4.54 33.55
C ASP A 148 -0.84 4.46 32.63
N ASP A 149 -1.44 5.59 32.23
CA ASP A 149 -2.50 5.62 31.22
C ASP A 149 -2.11 4.92 29.91
N ILE A 150 -0.86 5.10 29.46
CA ILE A 150 -0.37 4.43 28.25
C ILE A 150 -0.16 2.94 28.53
N GLN A 151 0.37 2.56 29.69
CA GLN A 151 0.57 1.17 30.06
C GLN A 151 -0.76 0.42 30.16
N ASP A 152 -1.75 1.01 30.80
CA ASP A 152 -3.11 0.46 30.92
C ASP A 152 -3.74 0.26 29.54
N HIS A 153 -3.67 1.29 28.68
CA HIS A 153 -4.20 1.18 27.32
C HIS A 153 -3.55 0.04 26.51
N VAL A 154 -2.23 -0.17 26.64
CA VAL A 154 -1.53 -1.21 25.89
C VAL A 154 -1.45 -2.55 26.62
N HIS A 155 -1.95 -2.66 27.85
CA HIS A 155 -1.89 -3.89 28.65
C HIS A 155 -2.65 -5.04 27.98
N GLY A 156 -3.85 -4.77 27.46
CA GLY A 156 -4.67 -5.75 26.75
C GLY A 156 -4.27 -5.99 25.27
N LEU A 157 -3.23 -5.30 24.77
CA LEU A 157 -2.79 -5.44 23.39
C LEU A 157 -1.59 -6.39 23.28
N HIS A 158 -1.60 -7.26 22.25
CA HIS A 158 -0.56 -8.25 22.04
C HIS A 158 0.12 -8.14 20.67
N GLY A 159 1.32 -8.71 20.55
CA GLY A 159 2.05 -8.86 19.29
C GLY A 159 2.19 -7.57 18.48
N SER A 160 1.84 -7.63 17.21
CA SER A 160 1.95 -6.49 16.27
C SER A 160 1.01 -5.34 16.63
N GLN A 161 -0.14 -5.61 17.26
CA GLN A 161 -1.08 -4.57 17.65
C GLN A 161 -0.48 -3.68 18.74
N ARG A 162 0.04 -4.28 19.82
CA ARG A 162 0.76 -3.57 20.88
C ARG A 162 1.94 -2.77 20.33
N HIS A 163 2.77 -3.41 19.47
CA HIS A 163 3.91 -2.75 18.86
C HIS A 163 3.51 -1.51 18.08
N ASN A 164 2.55 -1.64 17.15
CA ASN A 164 2.15 -0.55 16.27
C ASN A 164 1.47 0.59 17.02
N THR A 165 0.68 0.28 18.06
CA THR A 165 0.07 1.29 18.93
C THR A 165 1.14 2.08 19.68
N LEU A 166 2.12 1.40 20.29
CA LEU A 166 3.24 2.08 20.96
C LEU A 166 4.07 2.93 20.00
N VAL A 167 4.29 2.50 18.76
CA VAL A 167 4.98 3.29 17.73
C VAL A 167 4.19 4.56 17.44
N ALA A 168 2.87 4.48 17.28
CA ALA A 168 2.01 5.64 17.03
C ALA A 168 1.99 6.60 18.24
N LEU A 169 1.82 6.09 19.46
CA LEU A 169 1.84 6.91 20.68
C LEU A 169 3.19 7.56 20.93
N ARG A 170 4.29 6.86 20.70
CA ARG A 170 5.65 7.46 20.77
C ARG A 170 5.84 8.58 19.76
N SER A 171 5.32 8.43 18.55
CA SER A 171 5.33 9.47 17.53
C SER A 171 4.52 10.69 17.98
N LEU A 172 3.31 10.49 18.52
CA LEU A 172 2.45 11.54 19.04
C LEU A 172 3.13 12.30 20.18
N PHE A 173 3.56 11.60 21.24
CA PHE A 173 4.20 12.26 22.40
C PHE A 173 5.60 12.79 22.12
N GLY A 174 6.30 12.23 21.13
CA GLY A 174 7.52 12.83 20.59
C GLY A 174 7.26 14.18 19.93
N PHE A 175 6.18 14.29 19.15
CA PHE A 175 5.70 15.56 18.62
C PHE A 175 5.29 16.52 19.73
N CYS A 176 4.47 16.08 20.70
CA CYS A 176 4.01 16.91 21.82
C CYS A 176 5.19 17.50 22.62
N LEU A 177 6.23 16.71 22.87
CA LEU A 177 7.45 17.18 23.52
C LEU A 177 8.18 18.25 22.68
N SER A 178 8.36 18.00 21.38
CA SER A 178 9.04 18.94 20.49
C SER A 178 8.26 20.23 20.25
N ALA A 179 6.92 20.15 20.35
CA ALA A 179 6.01 21.29 20.19
C ALA A 179 5.71 22.04 21.51
N GLY A 180 6.35 21.63 22.62
CA GLY A 180 6.14 22.26 23.93
C GLY A 180 4.77 21.99 24.57
N VAL A 181 4.02 21.00 24.09
CA VAL A 181 2.72 20.59 24.63
C VAL A 181 2.90 19.82 25.95
N THR A 182 3.94 18.97 26.00
CA THR A 182 4.26 18.17 27.20
C THR A 182 5.71 18.39 27.61
N PHE A 183 6.01 18.32 28.91
CA PHE A 183 7.38 18.43 29.44
C PHE A 183 8.17 17.13 29.31
N ARG A 184 7.48 15.99 29.20
CA ARG A 184 8.08 14.65 29.11
C ARG A 184 7.31 13.85 28.06
N ASN A 185 7.97 12.84 27.49
CA ASN A 185 7.31 11.86 26.66
C ASN A 185 6.90 10.64 27.51
N PRO A 186 5.62 10.49 27.88
CA PRO A 186 5.17 9.42 28.76
C PRO A 186 5.30 8.03 28.10
N ALA A 187 5.35 7.95 26.78
CA ALA A 187 5.55 6.70 26.05
C ALA A 187 7.03 6.25 26.01
N ARG A 188 7.98 7.08 26.50
CA ARG A 188 9.41 6.76 26.51
C ARG A 188 9.69 5.65 27.52
N GLY A 189 10.44 4.63 27.11
CA GLY A 189 10.87 3.53 28.00
C GLY A 189 9.82 2.46 28.28
N ILE A 190 8.59 2.57 27.76
CA ILE A 190 7.63 1.44 27.80
C ILE A 190 8.17 0.37 26.87
N LYS A 191 8.55 -0.79 27.41
CA LYS A 191 9.09 -1.88 26.60
C LYS A 191 7.99 -2.38 25.66
N VAL A 192 8.29 -2.33 24.37
CA VAL A 192 7.53 -3.10 23.40
C VAL A 192 7.93 -4.54 23.68
N GLY A 193 7.00 -5.40 24.06
CA GLY A 193 7.28 -6.81 24.27
C GLY A 193 8.08 -7.37 23.09
N ARG A 194 8.88 -8.39 23.30
CA ARG A 194 9.65 -9.05 22.23
C ARG A 194 8.69 -9.30 21.06
N ARG A 195 9.03 -8.86 19.85
CA ARG A 195 8.32 -9.38 18.67
C ARG A 195 8.26 -10.89 18.82
N PRO A 196 7.11 -11.55 18.56
CA PRO A 196 7.09 -12.99 18.52
C PRO A 196 8.31 -13.46 17.73
N SER A 197 9.05 -14.41 18.30
CA SER A 197 10.14 -15.09 17.59
C SER A 197 9.63 -15.43 16.21
N PHE A 198 10.43 -15.21 15.19
CA PHE A 198 10.08 -15.37 13.79
C PHE A 198 9.22 -16.63 13.61
N THR A 199 7.98 -16.45 13.18
CA THR A 199 7.19 -17.55 12.68
C THR A 199 7.95 -18.09 11.48
N VAL A 200 8.29 -19.39 11.51
CA VAL A 200 8.92 -20.06 10.37
C VAL A 200 8.02 -19.84 9.16
N LEU A 201 8.58 -19.27 8.11
CA LEU A 201 7.87 -19.13 6.86
C LEU A 201 7.58 -20.53 6.32
N GLN A 202 6.34 -20.76 5.94
CA GLN A 202 5.93 -22.03 5.34
C GLN A 202 5.76 -21.85 3.85
N PRO A 203 6.15 -22.83 3.02
CA PRO A 203 5.85 -22.83 1.60
C PRO A 203 4.33 -22.84 1.37
N LEU A 204 3.89 -22.25 0.26
CA LEU A 204 2.53 -22.38 -0.19
C LEU A 204 2.28 -23.82 -0.70
N GLY A 205 1.09 -24.35 -0.39
CA GLY A 205 0.63 -25.58 -1.02
C GLY A 205 0.35 -25.36 -2.53
N GLN A 206 0.62 -26.37 -3.35
CA GLN A 206 0.39 -26.30 -4.80
C GLN A 206 -1.05 -25.89 -5.14
N GLU A 207 -2.04 -26.42 -4.43
CA GLU A 207 -3.45 -26.08 -4.60
C GLU A 207 -3.72 -24.57 -4.45
N ALA A 208 -3.11 -23.92 -3.46
CA ALA A 208 -3.26 -22.48 -3.26
C ALA A 208 -2.62 -21.66 -4.39
N ILE A 209 -1.53 -22.16 -4.98
CA ILE A 209 -0.89 -21.53 -6.15
C ILE A 209 -1.79 -21.68 -7.37
N ASP A 210 -2.33 -22.88 -7.60
CA ASP A 210 -3.22 -23.18 -8.74
C ASP A 210 -4.50 -22.34 -8.66
N ASP A 211 -5.09 -22.19 -7.47
CA ASP A 211 -6.23 -21.32 -7.23
C ASP A 211 -5.92 -19.86 -7.56
N ALA A 212 -4.73 -19.37 -7.17
CA ALA A 212 -4.31 -18.00 -7.48
C ALA A 212 -4.12 -17.77 -8.99
N VAL A 213 -3.57 -18.76 -9.69
CA VAL A 213 -3.42 -18.72 -11.16
C VAL A 213 -4.78 -18.73 -11.84
N ALA A 214 -5.71 -19.57 -11.38
CA ALA A 214 -7.08 -19.65 -11.90
C ALA A 214 -7.87 -18.37 -11.66
N ALA A 215 -7.74 -17.76 -10.48
CA ALA A 215 -8.37 -16.48 -10.12
C ALA A 215 -7.87 -15.30 -10.96
N ALA A 216 -6.68 -15.39 -11.54
CA ALA A 216 -6.10 -14.37 -12.41
C ALA A 216 -6.72 -14.37 -13.81
N ALA A 217 -8.01 -14.04 -13.91
CA ALA A 217 -8.80 -14.15 -15.15
C ALA A 217 -8.38 -13.15 -16.25
N THR A 218 -7.82 -11.98 -15.89
CA THR A 218 -7.48 -10.93 -16.86
C THR A 218 -5.99 -10.94 -17.23
N PRO A 219 -5.60 -10.47 -18.43
CA PRO A 219 -4.19 -10.35 -18.80
C PRO A 219 -3.35 -9.56 -17.79
N ALA A 220 -3.91 -8.49 -17.23
CA ALA A 220 -3.25 -7.72 -16.16
C ALA A 220 -3.02 -8.56 -14.89
N ALA A 221 -4.06 -9.26 -14.43
CA ALA A 221 -3.96 -10.09 -13.22
C ALA A 221 -2.95 -11.23 -13.40
N ARG A 222 -2.94 -11.90 -14.55
CA ARG A 222 -1.95 -12.95 -14.88
C ARG A 222 -0.54 -12.44 -14.85
N LEU A 223 -0.28 -11.26 -15.44
CA LEU A 223 1.05 -10.65 -15.41
C LEU A 223 1.44 -10.26 -13.97
N ILE A 224 0.52 -9.72 -13.17
CA ILE A 224 0.78 -9.36 -11.76
C ILE A 224 1.14 -10.60 -10.94
N VAL A 225 0.41 -11.71 -11.12
CA VAL A 225 0.68 -12.99 -10.44
C VAL A 225 2.06 -13.53 -10.84
N ALA A 226 2.40 -13.51 -12.13
CA ALA A 226 3.72 -13.94 -12.61
C ALA A 226 4.86 -13.07 -12.05
N LEU A 227 4.70 -11.74 -12.07
CA LEU A 227 5.69 -10.83 -11.48
C LEU A 227 5.92 -11.07 -9.99
N ALA A 228 4.88 -11.46 -9.26
CA ALA A 228 5.00 -11.80 -7.84
C ALA A 228 5.58 -13.20 -7.61
N GLY A 229 5.04 -14.23 -8.30
CA GLY A 229 5.39 -15.63 -8.09
C GLY A 229 6.71 -16.05 -8.75
N VAL A 230 7.09 -15.47 -9.89
CA VAL A 230 8.35 -15.79 -10.57
C VAL A 230 9.48 -14.85 -10.15
N HIS A 231 9.21 -13.55 -10.18
CA HIS A 231 10.25 -12.53 -9.92
C HIS A 231 10.27 -12.02 -8.48
N ALA A 232 9.42 -12.51 -7.61
CA ALA A 232 9.25 -12.07 -6.22
C ALA A 232 9.00 -10.55 -6.08
N ALA A 233 8.32 -9.94 -7.05
CA ALA A 233 8.10 -8.50 -7.09
C ALA A 233 7.05 -8.07 -6.05
N ARG A 234 7.30 -6.94 -5.36
CA ARG A 234 6.32 -6.34 -4.43
C ARG A 234 5.20 -5.66 -5.21
N SER A 235 3.98 -5.72 -4.71
CA SER A 235 2.83 -5.04 -5.34
C SER A 235 3.07 -3.55 -5.59
N SER A 236 3.81 -2.86 -4.71
CA SER A 236 4.20 -1.46 -4.91
C SER A 236 5.15 -1.27 -6.09
N THR A 237 6.12 -2.17 -6.26
CA THR A 237 7.05 -2.16 -7.39
C THR A 237 6.32 -2.46 -8.69
N ILE A 238 5.45 -3.47 -8.69
CA ILE A 238 4.62 -3.86 -9.83
C ILE A 238 3.75 -2.67 -10.31
N CYS A 239 3.09 -1.97 -9.39
CA CYS A 239 2.28 -0.79 -9.75
C CYS A 239 3.10 0.38 -10.29
N ALA A 240 4.33 0.56 -9.80
CA ALA A 240 5.21 1.66 -10.19
C ALA A 240 5.99 1.41 -11.48
N MET A 241 5.98 0.19 -12.04
CA MET A 241 6.69 -0.14 -13.28
C MET A 241 6.23 0.74 -14.43
N LEU A 242 7.19 1.22 -15.21
CA LEU A 242 6.97 1.96 -16.44
C LEU A 242 6.98 1.02 -17.67
N LEU A 243 6.44 1.47 -18.77
CA LEU A 243 6.55 0.75 -20.05
C LEU A 243 8.02 0.54 -20.47
N SER A 244 8.87 1.51 -20.17
CA SER A 244 10.32 1.44 -20.42
C SER A 244 11.07 0.42 -19.55
N ASP A 245 10.46 -0.02 -18.45
CA ASP A 245 11.05 -1.04 -17.56
C ASP A 245 10.91 -2.47 -18.11
N ALA A 246 10.09 -2.65 -19.15
CA ALA A 246 9.83 -3.93 -19.78
C ALA A 246 10.27 -3.92 -21.23
N ASP A 247 11.33 -4.64 -21.56
CA ASP A 247 11.85 -4.81 -22.92
C ASP A 247 11.78 -6.29 -23.35
N PRO A 248 10.66 -6.69 -23.96
CA PRO A 248 10.50 -8.06 -24.46
C PRO A 248 11.50 -8.40 -25.60
N GLY A 249 12.02 -7.38 -26.31
CA GLY A 249 12.97 -7.57 -27.41
C GLY A 249 14.36 -7.97 -26.92
N SER A 250 14.82 -7.36 -25.82
CA SER A 250 16.10 -7.70 -25.20
C SER A 250 16.02 -8.80 -24.15
N GLY A 251 14.82 -9.33 -23.85
CA GLY A 251 14.61 -10.32 -22.80
C GLY A 251 14.91 -9.79 -21.40
N ARG A 252 14.65 -8.52 -21.14
CA ARG A 252 14.98 -7.85 -19.87
C ARG A 252 13.77 -7.16 -19.24
N LEU A 253 13.79 -7.15 -17.91
CA LEU A 253 12.80 -6.49 -17.07
C LEU A 253 13.53 -5.72 -15.97
N LEU A 254 13.15 -4.46 -15.73
CA LEU A 254 13.64 -3.65 -14.60
C LEU A 254 12.62 -3.73 -13.45
N LEU A 255 13.00 -4.34 -12.34
CA LEU A 255 12.18 -4.42 -11.15
C LEU A 255 12.81 -3.59 -10.02
N GLY A 256 12.19 -2.44 -9.72
CA GLY A 256 12.73 -1.53 -8.72
C GLY A 256 14.14 -1.03 -9.04
N GLY A 257 14.40 -0.76 -10.31
CA GLY A 257 15.71 -0.29 -10.83
C GLY A 257 16.76 -1.41 -10.98
N ARG A 258 16.39 -2.68 -10.77
CA ARG A 258 17.31 -3.82 -10.93
C ARG A 258 16.97 -4.61 -12.19
N PRO A 259 17.96 -4.90 -13.07
CA PRO A 259 17.73 -5.72 -14.24
C PRO A 259 17.48 -7.17 -13.84
N ARG A 260 16.51 -7.80 -14.51
CA ARG A 260 16.15 -9.21 -14.37
C ARG A 260 16.04 -9.83 -15.75
N PRO A 261 16.43 -11.09 -15.91
CA PRO A 261 16.08 -11.82 -17.13
C PRO A 261 14.56 -12.00 -17.17
N LEU A 262 14.01 -11.86 -18.36
CA LEU A 262 12.60 -12.08 -18.62
C LEU A 262 12.41 -13.53 -19.06
N ASP A 263 11.77 -14.34 -18.24
CA ASP A 263 11.47 -15.73 -18.59
C ASP A 263 10.33 -15.82 -19.63
N ASP A 264 10.20 -16.99 -20.28
CA ASP A 264 9.25 -17.20 -21.38
C ASP A 264 7.79 -17.03 -20.94
N LEU A 265 7.46 -17.46 -19.72
CA LEU A 265 6.10 -17.31 -19.19
C LEU A 265 5.76 -15.83 -19.01
N THR A 266 6.60 -15.10 -18.29
CA THR A 266 6.39 -13.67 -18.05
C THR A 266 6.43 -12.88 -19.37
N ALA A 267 7.28 -13.26 -20.33
CA ALA A 267 7.34 -12.65 -21.66
C ALA A 267 6.03 -12.84 -22.46
N ARG A 268 5.43 -14.02 -22.41
CA ARG A 268 4.12 -14.27 -23.04
C ARG A 268 3.01 -13.44 -22.39
N LEU A 269 2.96 -13.43 -21.07
CA LEU A 269 1.94 -12.68 -20.31
C LEU A 269 2.09 -11.17 -20.49
N LEU A 270 3.32 -10.69 -20.55
CA LEU A 270 3.63 -9.28 -20.85
C LEU A 270 3.12 -8.88 -22.23
N ARG A 271 3.39 -9.68 -23.27
CA ARG A 271 2.90 -9.43 -24.63
C ARG A 271 1.36 -9.41 -24.67
N ALA A 272 0.70 -10.40 -24.05
CA ALA A 272 -0.75 -10.46 -23.98
C ALA A 272 -1.35 -9.24 -23.25
N TRP A 273 -0.70 -8.77 -22.19
CA TRP A 273 -1.11 -7.55 -21.51
C TRP A 273 -0.90 -6.29 -22.38
N LEU A 274 0.25 -6.15 -23.05
CA LEU A 274 0.53 -5.00 -23.93
C LEU A 274 -0.46 -4.91 -25.09
N GLU A 275 -0.86 -6.04 -25.67
CA GLU A 275 -1.93 -6.13 -26.68
C GLU A 275 -3.27 -5.67 -26.13
N ALA A 276 -3.68 -6.22 -24.99
CA ALA A 276 -4.93 -5.84 -24.31
C ALA A 276 -4.93 -4.35 -23.92
N ARG A 277 -3.79 -3.83 -23.46
CA ARG A 277 -3.61 -2.42 -23.10
C ARG A 277 -3.77 -1.52 -24.32
N ARG A 278 -3.13 -1.84 -25.45
CA ARG A 278 -3.22 -1.07 -26.71
C ARG A 278 -4.65 -1.11 -27.27
N ALA A 279 -5.27 -2.28 -27.27
CA ALA A 279 -6.65 -2.43 -27.76
C ALA A 279 -7.64 -1.60 -26.94
N ARG A 280 -7.47 -1.59 -25.60
CA ARG A 280 -8.42 -0.93 -24.71
C ARG A 280 -8.17 0.58 -24.55
N TRP A 281 -6.91 1.01 -24.61
CA TRP A 281 -6.51 2.43 -24.41
C TRP A 281 -5.43 2.84 -25.43
N PRO A 282 -5.78 2.90 -26.73
CA PRO A 282 -4.80 3.14 -27.79
C PRO A 282 -4.08 4.49 -27.69
N GLY A 283 -4.76 5.52 -27.18
CA GLY A 283 -4.22 6.89 -27.05
C GLY A 283 -3.83 7.27 -25.62
N THR A 284 -3.65 6.32 -24.71
CA THR A 284 -3.26 6.65 -23.34
C THR A 284 -1.86 7.23 -23.25
N ALA A 285 -1.70 8.38 -22.56
CA ALA A 285 -0.40 8.98 -22.25
C ALA A 285 0.21 8.46 -20.94
N ASN A 286 -0.43 7.50 -20.28
CA ASN A 286 0.08 6.96 -19.01
C ASN A 286 1.37 6.16 -19.26
N PRO A 287 2.51 6.53 -18.63
CA PRO A 287 3.77 5.85 -18.83
C PRO A 287 3.89 4.51 -18.10
N HIS A 288 2.96 4.22 -17.15
CA HIS A 288 3.05 2.99 -16.35
C HIS A 288 2.68 1.76 -17.17
N LEU A 289 3.39 0.67 -16.90
CA LEU A 289 3.14 -0.63 -17.53
C LEU A 289 1.72 -1.10 -17.24
N LEU A 290 1.34 -1.14 -15.97
CA LEU A 290 0.03 -1.59 -15.50
C LEU A 290 -0.88 -0.40 -15.22
N ILE A 291 -1.97 -0.34 -15.97
CA ILE A 291 -3.01 0.68 -15.86
C ILE A 291 -4.39 0.05 -15.80
N ASN A 292 -5.36 0.80 -15.33
CA ASN A 292 -6.78 0.43 -15.32
C ASN A 292 -7.65 1.57 -15.87
N ALA A 293 -8.96 1.40 -15.93
CA ALA A 293 -9.87 2.41 -16.45
C ALA A 293 -9.75 3.79 -15.77
N GLN A 294 -9.39 3.82 -14.48
CA GLN A 294 -9.22 5.08 -13.75
C GLN A 294 -7.89 5.76 -14.08
N THR A 295 -6.80 4.97 -14.20
CA THR A 295 -5.46 5.52 -14.39
C THR A 295 -5.08 5.69 -15.85
N ALA A 296 -5.74 4.99 -16.79
CA ALA A 296 -5.51 5.14 -18.23
C ALA A 296 -5.72 6.57 -18.73
N LEU A 297 -6.56 7.34 -18.06
CA LEU A 297 -6.86 8.75 -18.38
C LEU A 297 -5.92 9.74 -17.67
N GLY A 298 -5.03 9.27 -16.82
CA GLY A 298 -4.05 10.05 -16.07
C GLY A 298 -2.61 9.67 -16.41
N THR A 299 -1.69 10.07 -15.55
CA THR A 299 -0.26 9.73 -15.63
C THR A 299 0.25 9.00 -14.39
N GLY A 300 -0.63 8.77 -13.40
CA GLY A 300 -0.28 8.11 -12.16
C GLY A 300 -0.36 6.57 -12.24
N PRO A 301 0.28 5.87 -11.30
CA PRO A 301 0.26 4.42 -11.22
C PRO A 301 -1.11 3.88 -10.80
N ALA A 302 -1.40 2.63 -11.13
CA ALA A 302 -2.52 1.90 -10.57
C ALA A 302 -2.33 1.69 -9.05
N SER A 303 -3.44 1.63 -8.32
CA SER A 303 -3.37 1.42 -6.87
C SER A 303 -2.97 -0.02 -6.52
N ARG A 304 -2.29 -0.20 -5.38
CA ARG A 304 -1.99 -1.53 -4.84
C ARG A 304 -3.26 -2.35 -4.57
N THR A 305 -4.32 -1.70 -4.12
CA THR A 305 -5.62 -2.34 -3.90
C THR A 305 -6.18 -2.95 -5.17
N TRP A 306 -6.03 -2.26 -6.31
CA TRP A 306 -6.42 -2.81 -7.62
C TRP A 306 -5.50 -3.99 -8.01
N ALA A 307 -4.18 -3.85 -7.88
CA ALA A 307 -3.24 -4.92 -8.24
C ALA A 307 -3.47 -6.21 -7.43
N THR A 308 -3.91 -6.09 -6.17
CA THR A 308 -4.18 -7.24 -5.30
C THR A 308 -5.63 -7.73 -5.35
N SER A 309 -6.52 -7.07 -6.11
CA SER A 309 -7.97 -7.36 -6.07
C SER A 309 -8.32 -8.73 -6.61
N ALA A 310 -7.60 -9.24 -7.61
CA ALA A 310 -7.84 -10.54 -8.23
C ALA A 310 -7.68 -11.71 -7.25
N LEU A 311 -6.79 -11.58 -6.28
CA LEU A 311 -6.50 -12.62 -5.28
C LEU A 311 -7.13 -12.33 -3.92
N ARG A 312 -8.09 -11.40 -3.86
CA ARG A 312 -8.77 -11.08 -2.60
C ARG A 312 -9.65 -12.25 -2.15
N GLY A 313 -9.42 -12.74 -0.94
CA GLY A 313 -10.13 -13.88 -0.38
C GLY A 313 -9.50 -15.24 -0.70
N HIS A 314 -8.46 -15.29 -1.53
CA HIS A 314 -7.69 -16.50 -1.78
C HIS A 314 -6.57 -16.68 -0.75
N ALA A 315 -6.17 -17.92 -0.50
CA ALA A 315 -5.10 -18.26 0.43
C ALA A 315 -3.74 -17.71 -0.07
N ALA A 316 -3.45 -17.83 -1.36
CA ALA A 316 -2.26 -17.28 -1.98
C ALA A 316 -2.50 -15.82 -2.42
N THR A 317 -2.13 -14.86 -1.59
CA THR A 317 -2.11 -13.44 -1.93
C THR A 317 -0.85 -13.09 -2.75
N ILE A 318 -0.83 -11.91 -3.39
CA ILE A 318 0.38 -11.40 -4.09
C ILE A 318 1.61 -11.39 -3.17
N GLU A 319 1.44 -11.03 -1.90
CA GLU A 319 2.54 -11.05 -0.94
C GLU A 319 2.93 -12.48 -0.55
N ALA A 320 1.97 -13.40 -0.41
CA ALA A 320 2.26 -14.80 -0.13
C ALA A 320 3.04 -15.47 -1.26
N LEU A 321 2.65 -15.26 -2.53
CA LEU A 321 3.40 -15.74 -3.71
C LEU A 321 4.83 -15.20 -3.74
N ARG A 322 5.01 -13.91 -3.43
CA ARG A 322 6.34 -13.29 -3.35
C ARG A 322 7.21 -13.93 -2.25
N VAL A 323 6.61 -14.16 -1.09
CA VAL A 323 7.30 -14.78 0.07
C VAL A 323 7.68 -16.21 -0.26
N ASP A 324 6.76 -16.95 -0.86
CA ASP A 324 6.95 -18.32 -1.28
C ASP A 324 8.13 -18.47 -2.25
N ARG A 325 8.17 -17.66 -3.32
CA ARG A 325 9.28 -17.66 -4.28
C ARG A 325 10.64 -17.37 -3.62
N GLN A 326 10.67 -16.47 -2.63
CA GLN A 326 11.92 -16.15 -1.91
C GLN A 326 12.33 -17.30 -0.98
N LEU A 327 11.36 -18.00 -0.40
CA LEU A 327 11.61 -19.17 0.44
C LEU A 327 12.07 -20.37 -0.40
N GLU A 328 11.45 -20.60 -1.55
CA GLU A 328 11.87 -21.61 -2.53
C GLU A 328 13.33 -21.41 -2.95
N GLU A 329 13.73 -20.20 -3.30
CA GLU A 329 15.11 -19.86 -3.62
C GLU A 329 16.05 -20.11 -2.45
N ALA A 330 15.62 -19.78 -1.21
CA ALA A 330 16.39 -20.03 -0.02
C ALA A 330 16.60 -21.53 0.22
N LEU A 331 15.59 -22.35 -0.03
CA LEU A 331 15.69 -23.81 0.08
C LEU A 331 16.61 -24.38 -1.00
N ALA A 332 16.49 -23.90 -2.25
CA ALA A 332 17.30 -24.39 -3.36
C ALA A 332 18.78 -24.02 -3.27
N THR A 333 19.11 -22.89 -2.62
CA THR A 333 20.49 -22.36 -2.54
C THR A 333 21.18 -22.61 -1.19
N GLY A 334 20.68 -23.57 -0.40
CA GLY A 334 21.28 -23.94 0.88
C GLY A 334 21.16 -22.85 1.97
N ALA A 335 20.12 -22.05 1.89
CA ALA A 335 19.81 -21.00 2.87
C ALA A 335 20.90 -19.92 2.99
N ASP A 336 21.51 -19.50 1.87
CA ASP A 336 22.50 -18.41 1.85
C ASP A 336 21.81 -17.03 1.88
N PRO A 337 21.96 -16.25 2.97
CA PRO A 337 21.37 -14.93 3.07
C PRO A 337 21.99 -13.90 2.13
N LEU A 338 23.27 -14.04 1.74
CA LEU A 338 23.93 -13.12 0.81
C LEU A 338 23.37 -13.28 -0.60
N HIS A 339 23.22 -14.55 -1.02
CA HIS A 339 22.57 -14.86 -2.29
C HIS A 339 21.16 -14.25 -2.37
N LEU A 340 20.34 -14.43 -1.33
CA LEU A 340 18.99 -13.86 -1.28
C LEU A 340 18.98 -12.33 -1.30
N ALA A 341 19.91 -11.68 -0.58
CA ALA A 341 20.04 -10.23 -0.57
C ALA A 341 20.37 -9.68 -1.95
N VAL A 342 21.30 -10.30 -2.67
CA VAL A 342 21.70 -9.90 -4.02
C VAL A 342 20.58 -10.21 -5.03
N THR A 343 20.07 -11.44 -5.00
CA THR A 343 19.05 -11.90 -5.95
C THR A 343 17.76 -11.11 -5.86
N PHE A 344 17.20 -10.88 -4.67
CA PHE A 344 15.91 -10.19 -4.51
C PHE A 344 16.02 -8.76 -4.01
N GLY A 345 17.22 -8.25 -3.75
CA GLY A 345 17.40 -6.91 -3.19
C GLY A 345 16.83 -6.77 -1.79
N LEU A 346 17.00 -7.80 -0.97
CA LEU A 346 16.51 -7.79 0.41
C LEU A 346 17.47 -7.04 1.32
N ASP A 347 16.92 -6.41 2.36
CA ASP A 347 17.75 -5.94 3.45
C ASP A 347 18.35 -7.13 4.23
N PRO A 348 19.53 -6.96 4.86
CA PRO A 348 20.23 -8.09 5.51
C PRO A 348 19.39 -8.81 6.56
N GLY A 349 18.58 -8.07 7.35
CA GLY A 349 17.73 -8.69 8.39
C GLY A 349 16.60 -9.54 7.79
N THR A 350 16.05 -9.11 6.66
CA THR A 350 15.05 -9.90 5.91
C THR A 350 15.69 -11.12 5.27
N ALA A 351 16.86 -11.00 4.65
CA ALA A 351 17.56 -12.12 4.03
C ALA A 351 17.91 -13.20 5.07
N VAL A 352 18.44 -12.82 6.25
CA VAL A 352 18.71 -13.74 7.36
C VAL A 352 17.45 -14.44 7.84
N ARG A 353 16.30 -13.75 7.88
CA ARG A 353 15.02 -14.38 8.28
C ARG A 353 14.60 -15.50 7.31
N TYR A 354 14.70 -15.28 5.99
CA TYR A 354 14.40 -16.32 5.00
C TYR A 354 15.36 -17.50 5.10
N ALA A 355 16.65 -17.20 5.21
CA ALA A 355 17.67 -18.23 5.39
C ALA A 355 17.45 -19.05 6.67
N SER A 356 17.06 -18.42 7.77
CA SER A 356 16.75 -19.13 9.03
C SER A 356 15.51 -20.02 8.90
N SER A 357 14.45 -19.54 8.23
CA SER A 357 13.25 -20.35 7.96
C SER A 357 13.57 -21.55 7.07
N ALA A 358 14.36 -21.35 6.01
CA ALA A 358 14.77 -22.44 5.13
C ALA A 358 15.61 -23.51 5.86
N ARG A 359 16.56 -23.10 6.71
CA ARG A 359 17.35 -24.05 7.53
C ARG A 359 16.46 -24.90 8.44
N GLN A 360 15.49 -24.28 9.12
CA GLN A 360 14.56 -25.02 9.98
C GLN A 360 13.73 -26.03 9.19
N LEU A 361 13.23 -25.65 8.00
CA LEU A 361 12.46 -26.55 7.15
C LEU A 361 13.32 -27.73 6.66
N LEU A 362 14.58 -27.48 6.25
CA LEU A 362 15.50 -28.52 5.83
C LEU A 362 15.86 -29.48 6.99
N GLN A 363 16.05 -28.96 8.22
CA GLN A 363 16.28 -29.78 9.40
C GLN A 363 15.08 -30.67 9.72
N THR A 364 13.87 -30.10 9.74
CA THR A 364 12.64 -30.87 10.00
C THR A 364 12.42 -31.95 8.94
N ALA A 365 12.71 -31.67 7.66
CA ALA A 365 12.61 -32.66 6.60
C ALA A 365 13.63 -33.79 6.77
N ALA A 366 14.86 -33.48 7.16
CA ALA A 366 15.89 -34.50 7.43
C ALA A 366 15.51 -35.39 8.62
N GLU A 367 15.00 -34.80 9.72
CA GLU A 367 14.52 -35.54 10.88
C GLU A 367 13.32 -36.46 10.55
N GLN A 368 12.45 -36.07 9.64
CA GLN A 368 11.33 -36.90 9.19
C GLN A 368 11.75 -38.05 8.26
N GLN A 369 12.88 -37.90 7.55
CA GLN A 369 13.41 -38.93 6.66
C GLN A 369 14.26 -39.97 7.37
N ASP A 370 14.73 -39.72 8.62
CA ASP A 370 15.56 -40.64 9.42
C ASP A 370 14.83 -41.09 10.71
N PRO A 371 13.70 -41.82 10.63
CA PRO A 371 12.97 -42.30 11.80
C PRO A 371 13.69 -43.43 12.53
N ALA A 372 14.83 -43.94 12.01
CA ALA A 372 15.51 -45.10 12.55
C ALA A 372 16.40 -44.81 13.79
N GLN A 373 16.71 -43.56 14.08
CA GLN A 373 17.59 -43.23 15.24
C GLN A 373 16.82 -42.85 16.53
N SER A 374 15.51 -42.68 16.51
CA SER A 374 14.75 -42.34 17.70
C SER A 374 14.36 -43.52 18.60
N ASN A 375 14.62 -44.79 18.19
CA ASN A 375 14.18 -45.98 18.92
C ASN A 375 15.31 -46.84 19.50
N ALA A 376 16.55 -46.35 19.53
CA ALA A 376 17.69 -47.10 20.08
C ALA A 376 18.09 -46.59 21.48
N ASN A 377 17.22 -46.79 22.48
CA ASN A 377 17.65 -46.83 23.87
C ASN A 377 16.95 -47.97 24.61
N PRO A 378 17.43 -49.21 24.53
CA PRO A 378 16.97 -50.26 25.42
C PRO A 378 17.61 -50.02 26.79
N ARG A 379 16.79 -49.65 27.77
CA ARG A 379 17.14 -49.74 29.19
C ARG A 379 17.38 -51.22 29.52
N THR A 380 18.62 -51.63 29.54
CA THR A 380 19.03 -52.86 30.20
C THR A 380 18.93 -52.65 31.71
N GLY A 381 17.81 -53.06 32.26
CA GLY A 381 17.68 -53.31 33.69
C GLY A 381 18.42 -54.57 34.02
N THR A 382 19.52 -54.45 34.74
CA THR A 382 20.18 -55.60 35.40
C THR A 382 19.55 -55.69 36.77
N THR A 383 18.73 -56.73 36.93
CA THR A 383 18.35 -57.29 38.22
C THR A 383 19.53 -58.15 38.67
N GLN A 384 20.05 -57.86 39.81
CA GLN A 384 20.97 -58.83 40.50
C GLN A 384 20.34 -59.08 41.85
N GLU A 385 19.84 -60.31 41.96
CA GLU A 385 19.62 -61.00 43.22
C GLU A 385 21.01 -61.38 43.81
N ASP A 386 21.22 -61.04 45.04
CA ASP A 386 21.54 -61.87 46.21
C ASP A 386 21.65 -60.98 47.45
#